data_a98ac2b8cfeaaceefa6dfbcbbd64ac1a
#
_entry.id   a98ac2b8cfeaaceefa6dfbcbbd64ac1a
#
_cell.length_a   1.000
_cell.length_b   1.000
_cell.length_c   1.000
_cell.angle_alpha   90.00
_cell.angle_beta   90.00
_cell.angle_gamma   90.00
#
_symmetry.space_group_name_H-M   'P 1'
#
loop_
_entity.id
_entity.type
_entity.pdbx_description
1 polymer ?
#
loop_
_entity_poly.entity_id
_entity_poly.type
_entity_poly.pdbx_seq_one_letter_code
_entity_poly.pdbx_strand_id
1 'polypeptide(L)'
;MYLFITQLSLFDIILSTDILPNLLYIILHDGCTMSLAGCIIQFSFFAHAEASECFLLTVMSYDRYLAICKPLHYNSIMNQSTCIKSVITIWLLGFIMALVDFISLCSLYYCGPNIIYHFFCDYEPILELSCSDTSWIHNQAYVVAFICAVAPFILIVISYSLIVISILKIKSITGRKKAFTTCSSHLTVVCIFYGTLIAVYLIPTKGQLDILNKVLSLFYTVMTPLLNPIIYTFRNKEFKKASEKIKS
;
A
#
# COMPACT_ATOMS: atom_id res chain seq x y z
N MET A 1 -12.11 -11.40 6.29
CA MET A 1 -11.93 -9.95 6.59
C MET A 1 -10.93 -9.67 7.70
N TYR A 2 -11.12 -10.15 8.96
CA TYR A 2 -10.15 -9.89 10.05
C TYR A 2 -8.72 -10.35 9.72
N LEU A 3 -8.56 -11.53 9.10
CA LEU A 3 -7.26 -12.02 8.66
C LEU A 3 -6.56 -11.02 7.72
N PHE A 4 -7.29 -10.42 6.78
CA PHE A 4 -6.74 -9.43 5.85
C PHE A 4 -6.37 -8.12 6.55
N ILE A 5 -7.17 -7.65 7.50
CA ILE A 5 -6.83 -6.47 8.33
C ILE A 5 -5.55 -6.73 9.15
N THR A 6 -5.39 -7.93 9.69
CA THR A 6 -4.14 -8.31 10.37
C THR A 6 -2.93 -8.26 9.43
N GLN A 7 -3.08 -8.72 8.17
CA GLN A 7 -2.00 -8.63 7.19
C GLN A 7 -1.68 -7.18 6.82
N LEU A 8 -2.71 -6.35 6.65
CA LEU A 8 -2.51 -4.91 6.42
C LEU A 8 -1.68 -4.28 7.55
N SER A 9 -2.05 -4.55 8.81
CA SER A 9 -1.29 -4.05 9.96
C SER A 9 0.16 -4.58 10.01
N LEU A 10 0.42 -5.79 9.52
CA LEU A 10 1.78 -6.32 9.41
C LEU A 10 2.60 -5.55 8.36
N PHE A 11 2.02 -5.25 7.20
CA PHE A 11 2.68 -4.42 6.19
C PHE A 11 2.89 -2.99 6.69
N ASP A 12 1.91 -2.39 7.37
CA ASP A 12 2.04 -1.09 8.04
C ASP A 12 3.24 -1.07 9.03
N ILE A 13 3.44 -2.15 9.80
CA ILE A 13 4.57 -2.29 10.73
C ILE A 13 5.89 -2.39 9.94
N ILE A 14 5.95 -3.19 8.88
CA ILE A 14 7.14 -3.32 8.04
C ILE A 14 7.53 -1.96 7.48
N LEU A 15 6.59 -1.24 6.85
CA LEU A 15 6.83 0.09 6.29
C LEU A 15 7.31 1.10 7.36
N SER A 16 6.63 1.13 8.50
CA SER A 16 6.97 2.06 9.57
C SER A 16 8.34 1.77 10.17
N THR A 17 8.69 0.50 10.38
CA THR A 17 10.00 0.11 10.94
C THR A 17 11.14 0.28 9.95
N ASP A 18 10.87 0.23 8.66
CA ASP A 18 11.84 0.45 7.59
C ASP A 18 12.19 1.94 7.42
N ILE A 19 11.21 2.84 7.51
CA ILE A 19 11.34 4.25 7.15
C ILE A 19 11.54 5.17 8.35
N LEU A 20 10.74 5.00 9.42
CA LEU A 20 10.73 5.96 10.55
C LEU A 20 12.06 6.11 11.28
N PRO A 21 12.89 5.07 11.51
CA PRO A 21 14.17 5.23 12.18
C PRO A 21 15.12 6.15 11.39
N ASN A 22 15.20 5.99 10.07
CA ASN A 22 16.03 6.84 9.21
C ASN A 22 15.50 8.27 9.15
N LEU A 23 14.18 8.44 8.98
CA LEU A 23 13.55 9.75 8.99
C LEU A 23 13.85 10.50 10.29
N LEU A 24 13.70 9.85 11.44
CA LEU A 24 13.98 10.46 12.74
C LEU A 24 15.46 10.83 12.88
N TYR A 25 16.36 9.94 12.45
CA TYR A 25 17.79 10.20 12.49
C TYR A 25 18.17 11.41 11.62
N ILE A 26 17.62 11.52 10.41
CA ILE A 26 17.86 12.65 9.48
C ILE A 26 17.38 13.96 10.09
N ILE A 27 16.22 13.98 10.74
CA ILE A 27 15.67 15.19 11.39
C ILE A 27 16.56 15.66 12.55
N LEU A 28 17.13 14.72 13.31
CA LEU A 28 17.94 15.04 14.49
C LEU A 28 19.39 15.44 14.16
N HIS A 29 19.94 15.00 13.01
CA HIS A 29 21.36 15.13 12.67
C HIS A 29 21.61 15.82 11.32
N ASP A 30 20.56 16.43 10.70
CA ASP A 30 20.64 17.10 9.39
C ASP A 30 21.21 16.22 8.25
N GLY A 31 20.99 14.91 8.34
CA GLY A 31 21.41 13.93 7.35
C GLY A 31 21.76 12.58 7.95
N CYS A 32 21.95 11.60 7.10
CA CYS A 32 22.47 10.29 7.50
C CYS A 32 23.42 9.74 6.44
N THR A 33 24.30 8.82 6.85
CA THR A 33 25.14 8.04 5.95
C THR A 33 24.66 6.60 5.97
N MET A 34 24.46 6.03 4.78
CA MET A 34 24.06 4.65 4.60
C MET A 34 24.90 4.00 3.51
N SER A 35 25.20 2.70 3.63
CA SER A 35 25.84 1.98 2.54
C SER A 35 24.87 1.81 1.37
N LEU A 36 25.37 1.73 0.15
CA LEU A 36 24.55 1.45 -1.04
C LEU A 36 23.74 0.15 -0.87
N ALA A 37 24.37 -0.91 -0.33
CA ALA A 37 23.68 -2.16 -0.04
C ALA A 37 22.53 -1.96 0.95
N GLY A 38 22.74 -1.19 2.03
CA GLY A 38 21.69 -0.83 2.99
C GLY A 38 20.53 -0.09 2.34
N CYS A 39 20.84 0.84 1.42
CA CYS A 39 19.87 1.61 0.66
C CYS A 39 19.01 0.71 -0.26
N ILE A 40 19.65 -0.20 -1.02
CA ILE A 40 18.93 -1.14 -1.89
C ILE A 40 18.08 -2.12 -1.05
N ILE A 41 18.57 -2.57 0.09
CA ILE A 41 17.81 -3.44 1.00
C ILE A 41 16.59 -2.71 1.57
N GLN A 42 16.74 -1.46 2.03
CA GLN A 42 15.64 -0.63 2.50
C GLN A 42 14.56 -0.49 1.42
N PHE A 43 14.95 -0.09 0.20
CA PHE A 43 14.02 -0.01 -0.92
C PHE A 43 13.29 -1.35 -1.17
N SER A 44 13.98 -2.48 -1.04
CA SER A 44 13.38 -3.79 -1.29
C SER A 44 12.32 -4.18 -0.25
N PHE A 45 12.52 -3.84 1.02
CA PHE A 45 11.49 -4.03 2.06
C PHE A 45 10.29 -3.12 1.83
N PHE A 46 10.55 -1.87 1.49
CA PHE A 46 9.52 -0.91 1.11
C PHE A 46 8.71 -1.41 -0.10
N ALA A 47 9.34 -1.78 -1.21
CA ALA A 47 8.68 -2.25 -2.42
C ALA A 47 7.87 -3.54 -2.20
N HIS A 48 8.40 -4.48 -1.36
CA HIS A 48 7.67 -5.67 -0.96
C HIS A 48 6.37 -5.34 -0.23
N ALA A 49 6.43 -4.48 0.77
CA ALA A 49 5.26 -4.13 1.57
C ALA A 49 4.22 -3.38 0.73
N GLU A 50 4.66 -2.38 -0.07
CA GLU A 50 3.78 -1.59 -0.93
C GLU A 50 3.06 -2.44 -1.99
N ALA A 51 3.78 -3.30 -2.70
CA ALA A 51 3.18 -4.22 -3.68
C ALA A 51 2.18 -5.17 -3.00
N SER A 52 2.53 -5.69 -1.83
CA SER A 52 1.66 -6.58 -1.05
C SER A 52 0.40 -5.87 -0.57
N GLU A 53 0.47 -4.61 -0.17
CA GLU A 53 -0.70 -3.80 0.19
C GLU A 53 -1.65 -3.60 -1.00
N CYS A 54 -1.14 -3.31 -2.19
CA CYS A 54 -1.95 -3.20 -3.40
C CYS A 54 -2.73 -4.48 -3.69
N PHE A 55 -2.08 -5.64 -3.63
CA PHE A 55 -2.74 -6.94 -3.81
C PHE A 55 -3.73 -7.24 -2.70
N LEU A 56 -3.39 -6.91 -1.44
CA LEU A 56 -4.26 -7.12 -0.29
C LEU A 56 -5.54 -6.29 -0.39
N LEU A 57 -5.44 -5.00 -0.72
CA LEU A 57 -6.59 -4.13 -0.93
C LEU A 57 -7.49 -4.65 -2.06
N THR A 58 -6.90 -5.25 -3.10
CA THR A 58 -7.68 -5.89 -4.19
C THR A 58 -8.47 -7.08 -3.67
N VAL A 59 -7.85 -7.98 -2.92
CA VAL A 59 -8.55 -9.15 -2.34
C VAL A 59 -9.63 -8.69 -1.35
N MET A 60 -9.36 -7.65 -0.55
CA MET A 60 -10.33 -7.07 0.36
C MET A 60 -11.52 -6.42 -0.38
N SER A 61 -11.31 -5.82 -1.54
CA SER A 61 -12.40 -5.28 -2.37
C SER A 61 -13.29 -6.41 -2.92
N TYR A 62 -12.69 -7.51 -3.34
CA TYR A 62 -13.41 -8.71 -3.78
C TYR A 62 -14.18 -9.36 -2.63
N ASP A 63 -13.61 -9.45 -1.42
CA ASP A 63 -14.30 -9.89 -0.21
C ASP A 63 -15.56 -9.06 0.05
N ARG A 64 -15.47 -7.73 -0.07
CA ARG A 64 -16.63 -6.83 0.08
C ARG A 64 -17.66 -7.03 -1.02
N TYR A 65 -17.22 -7.20 -2.27
CA TYR A 65 -18.12 -7.50 -3.38
C TYR A 65 -18.92 -8.78 -3.13
N LEU A 66 -18.27 -9.87 -2.73
CA LEU A 66 -18.97 -11.12 -2.44
C LEU A 66 -19.95 -10.97 -1.28
N ALA A 67 -19.55 -10.29 -0.20
CA ALA A 67 -20.40 -10.11 0.97
C ALA A 67 -21.70 -9.33 0.68
N ILE A 68 -21.66 -8.40 -0.29
CA ILE A 68 -22.81 -7.53 -0.61
C ILE A 68 -23.59 -8.05 -1.82
N CYS A 69 -22.88 -8.43 -2.90
CA CYS A 69 -23.52 -8.79 -4.16
C CYS A 69 -23.88 -10.28 -4.25
N LYS A 70 -23.17 -11.15 -3.52
CA LYS A 70 -23.38 -12.61 -3.54
C LYS A 70 -23.39 -13.22 -2.14
N PRO A 71 -24.24 -12.76 -1.20
CA PRO A 71 -24.19 -13.15 0.21
C PRO A 71 -24.40 -14.65 0.44
N LEU A 72 -25.21 -15.32 -0.39
CA LEU A 72 -25.46 -16.76 -0.28
C LEU A 72 -24.24 -17.62 -0.62
N HIS A 73 -23.34 -17.11 -1.47
CA HIS A 73 -22.12 -17.82 -1.90
C HIS A 73 -20.88 -17.38 -1.12
N TYR A 74 -21.00 -16.37 -0.25
CA TYR A 74 -19.88 -15.79 0.46
C TYR A 74 -19.07 -16.84 1.24
N ASN A 75 -19.72 -17.62 2.10
CA ASN A 75 -19.05 -18.61 2.94
C ASN A 75 -18.44 -19.78 2.15
N SER A 76 -18.97 -20.12 0.98
CA SER A 76 -18.42 -21.18 0.14
C SER A 76 -17.17 -20.71 -0.62
N ILE A 77 -17.12 -19.44 -1.04
CA ILE A 77 -16.01 -18.88 -1.81
C ILE A 77 -14.91 -18.39 -0.86
N MET A 78 -15.26 -17.54 0.13
CA MET A 78 -14.32 -16.93 1.09
C MET A 78 -14.22 -17.78 2.37
N ASN A 79 -14.01 -19.08 2.21
CA ASN A 79 -13.72 -19.98 3.32
C ASN A 79 -12.29 -19.77 3.86
N GLN A 80 -11.99 -20.33 5.03
CA GLN A 80 -10.69 -20.15 5.70
C GLN A 80 -9.51 -20.57 4.81
N SER A 81 -9.63 -21.68 4.08
CA SER A 81 -8.57 -22.16 3.18
C SER A 81 -8.29 -21.16 2.06
N THR A 82 -9.32 -20.59 1.44
CA THR A 82 -9.19 -19.57 0.39
C THR A 82 -8.53 -18.31 0.95
N CYS A 83 -8.93 -17.85 2.13
CA CYS A 83 -8.33 -16.69 2.76
C CYS A 83 -6.83 -16.89 3.05
N ILE A 84 -6.44 -18.06 3.59
CA ILE A 84 -5.02 -18.37 3.85
C ILE A 84 -4.24 -18.46 2.54
N LYS A 85 -4.77 -19.13 1.52
CA LYS A 85 -4.12 -19.21 0.20
C LYS A 85 -3.92 -17.82 -0.40
N SER A 86 -4.92 -16.95 -0.31
CA SER A 86 -4.81 -15.56 -0.78
C SER A 86 -3.70 -14.81 -0.07
N VAL A 87 -3.59 -14.92 1.25
CA VAL A 87 -2.51 -14.30 2.03
C VAL A 87 -1.14 -14.80 1.57
N ILE A 88 -0.96 -16.13 1.48
CA ILE A 88 0.31 -16.70 1.00
C ILE A 88 0.65 -16.19 -0.41
N THR A 89 -0.33 -16.16 -1.30
CA THR A 89 -0.12 -15.65 -2.67
C THR A 89 0.28 -14.19 -2.68
N ILE A 90 -0.33 -13.34 -1.85
CA ILE A 90 0.02 -11.91 -1.73
C ILE A 90 1.48 -11.74 -1.29
N TRP A 91 1.90 -12.45 -0.24
CA TRP A 91 3.28 -12.41 0.26
C TRP A 91 4.28 -12.86 -0.79
N LEU A 92 3.98 -13.95 -1.50
CA LEU A 92 4.86 -14.47 -2.57
C LEU A 92 4.93 -13.52 -3.76
N LEU A 93 3.81 -12.97 -4.22
CA LEU A 93 3.81 -12.02 -5.33
C LEU A 93 4.57 -10.74 -4.98
N GLY A 94 4.31 -10.15 -3.80
CA GLY A 94 5.05 -8.98 -3.35
C GLY A 94 6.56 -9.25 -3.24
N PHE A 95 6.95 -10.41 -2.72
CA PHE A 95 8.36 -10.81 -2.65
C PHE A 95 9.01 -10.97 -4.03
N ILE A 96 8.31 -11.60 -4.98
CA ILE A 96 8.81 -11.77 -6.34
C ILE A 96 9.02 -10.41 -7.02
N MET A 97 8.08 -9.46 -6.88
CA MET A 97 8.19 -8.13 -7.45
C MET A 97 9.37 -7.36 -6.86
N ALA A 98 9.50 -7.35 -5.54
CA ALA A 98 10.64 -6.72 -4.86
C ALA A 98 11.99 -7.37 -5.23
N LEU A 99 12.02 -8.69 -5.43
CA LEU A 99 13.22 -9.41 -5.86
C LEU A 99 13.64 -9.03 -7.29
N VAL A 100 12.69 -8.82 -8.18
CA VAL A 100 12.95 -8.34 -9.55
C VAL A 100 13.64 -6.97 -9.51
N ASP A 101 13.12 -6.03 -8.72
CA ASP A 101 13.72 -4.70 -8.57
C ASP A 101 15.09 -4.77 -7.86
N PHE A 102 15.22 -5.59 -6.82
CA PHE A 102 16.48 -5.81 -6.12
C PHE A 102 17.59 -6.28 -7.06
N ILE A 103 17.32 -7.33 -7.87
CA ILE A 103 18.29 -7.87 -8.82
C ILE A 103 18.68 -6.80 -9.86
N SER A 104 17.72 -6.03 -10.35
CA SER A 104 17.94 -4.97 -11.32
C SER A 104 18.84 -3.87 -10.76
N LEU A 105 18.57 -3.40 -9.55
CA LEU A 105 19.40 -2.39 -8.89
C LEU A 105 20.81 -2.92 -8.59
N CYS A 106 20.95 -4.18 -8.14
CA CYS A 106 22.27 -4.78 -7.91
C CYS A 106 23.10 -4.99 -9.18
N SER A 107 22.49 -4.98 -10.37
CA SER A 107 23.19 -5.13 -11.65
C SER A 107 23.83 -3.83 -12.19
N LEU A 108 23.55 -2.70 -11.56
CA LEU A 108 24.02 -1.39 -11.99
C LEU A 108 25.40 -1.03 -11.45
N TYR A 109 26.14 -0.21 -12.21
CA TYR A 109 27.36 0.44 -11.77
C TYR A 109 27.06 1.82 -11.21
N TYR A 110 27.44 2.04 -9.95
CA TYR A 110 27.22 3.28 -9.24
C TYR A 110 28.52 4.09 -9.16
N CYS A 111 28.53 5.26 -9.80
CA CYS A 111 29.69 6.14 -9.86
C CYS A 111 29.29 7.62 -9.75
N GLY A 112 28.01 7.91 -9.56
CA GLY A 112 27.47 9.26 -9.42
C GLY A 112 27.77 9.91 -8.07
N PRO A 113 27.21 11.10 -7.82
CA PRO A 113 27.33 11.77 -6.53
C PRO A 113 26.70 10.90 -5.44
N ASN A 114 27.42 10.66 -4.34
CA ASN A 114 26.96 9.82 -3.23
C ASN A 114 25.90 10.49 -2.33
N ILE A 115 24.99 11.27 -2.91
CA ILE A 115 24.01 12.07 -2.16
C ILE A 115 22.61 11.79 -2.72
N ILE A 116 21.71 11.38 -1.83
CA ILE A 116 20.28 11.25 -2.10
C ILE A 116 19.56 12.37 -1.33
N TYR A 117 18.87 13.24 -2.05
CA TYR A 117 18.05 14.31 -1.46
C TYR A 117 16.66 13.85 -1.07
N HIS A 118 16.58 12.72 -0.34
CA HIS A 118 15.32 12.16 0.14
C HIS A 118 15.50 11.58 1.55
N PHE A 119 14.41 11.37 2.29
CA PHE A 119 14.47 10.84 3.65
C PHE A 119 14.47 9.30 3.73
N PHE A 120 14.31 8.61 2.62
CA PHE A 120 14.49 7.18 2.46
C PHE A 120 15.01 6.86 1.07
N CYS A 121 15.51 5.64 0.89
CA CYS A 121 15.96 5.15 -0.40
C CYS A 121 14.77 4.76 -1.26
N ASP A 122 14.49 5.56 -2.28
CA ASP A 122 13.45 5.29 -3.27
C ASP A 122 14.08 4.95 -4.61
N TYR A 123 13.28 4.40 -5.52
CA TYR A 123 13.74 3.85 -6.79
C TYR A 123 14.45 4.86 -7.67
N GLU A 124 13.81 5.98 -7.99
CA GLU A 124 14.40 7.03 -8.84
C GLU A 124 15.68 7.64 -8.25
N PRO A 125 15.74 8.06 -6.96
CA PRO A 125 16.95 8.52 -6.34
C PRO A 125 18.12 7.52 -6.38
N ILE A 126 17.85 6.21 -6.30
CA ILE A 126 18.89 5.18 -6.43
C ILE A 126 19.38 5.11 -7.88
N LEU A 127 18.48 5.17 -8.87
CA LEU A 127 18.87 5.15 -10.29
C LEU A 127 19.72 6.36 -10.69
N GLU A 128 19.47 7.54 -10.11
CA GLU A 128 20.26 8.74 -10.36
C GLU A 128 21.73 8.62 -9.93
N LEU A 129 22.06 7.68 -9.04
CA LEU A 129 23.45 7.39 -8.65
C LEU A 129 24.17 6.49 -9.66
N SER A 130 23.46 5.90 -10.61
CA SER A 130 24.01 4.96 -11.60
C SER A 130 24.64 5.68 -12.78
N CYS A 131 25.74 5.11 -13.29
CA CYS A 131 26.36 5.50 -14.56
C CYS A 131 26.07 4.51 -15.68
N SER A 132 25.33 3.44 -15.39
CA SER A 132 24.89 2.48 -16.40
C SER A 132 23.73 3.05 -17.21
N ASP A 133 23.47 2.49 -18.40
CA ASP A 133 22.23 2.74 -19.10
C ASP A 133 21.06 2.11 -18.32
N THR A 134 20.15 2.94 -17.84
CA THR A 134 18.98 2.56 -17.04
C THR A 134 17.71 2.39 -17.85
N SER A 135 17.76 2.54 -19.17
CA SER A 135 16.56 2.54 -20.04
C SER A 135 15.74 1.26 -19.92
N TRP A 136 16.38 0.10 -19.84
CA TRP A 136 15.68 -1.18 -19.67
C TRP A 136 15.06 -1.32 -18.29
N ILE A 137 15.69 -0.75 -17.24
CA ILE A 137 15.23 -0.76 -15.86
C ILE A 137 13.98 0.12 -15.73
N HIS A 138 13.95 1.29 -16.36
CA HIS A 138 12.74 2.12 -16.39
C HIS A 138 11.57 1.38 -17.07
N ASN A 139 11.81 0.68 -18.18
CA ASN A 139 10.78 -0.14 -18.82
C ASN A 139 10.28 -1.27 -17.91
N GLN A 140 11.19 -1.95 -17.20
CA GLN A 140 10.83 -2.94 -16.18
C GLN A 140 9.97 -2.33 -15.07
N ALA A 141 10.37 -1.18 -14.53
CA ALA A 141 9.63 -0.48 -13.49
C ALA A 141 8.20 -0.14 -13.91
N TYR A 142 7.98 0.29 -15.16
CA TYR A 142 6.62 0.49 -15.68
C TYR A 142 5.79 -0.78 -15.70
N VAL A 143 6.39 -1.93 -16.06
CA VAL A 143 5.71 -3.23 -16.04
C VAL A 143 5.37 -3.63 -14.61
N VAL A 144 6.31 -3.50 -13.68
CA VAL A 144 6.11 -3.80 -12.24
C VAL A 144 5.02 -2.88 -11.67
N ALA A 145 5.08 -1.58 -11.92
CA ALA A 145 4.06 -0.63 -11.47
C ALA A 145 2.67 -0.95 -12.06
N PHE A 146 2.60 -1.36 -13.32
CA PHE A 146 1.33 -1.79 -13.90
C PHE A 146 0.76 -3.03 -13.18
N ILE A 147 1.58 -4.04 -12.92
CA ILE A 147 1.15 -5.28 -12.26
C ILE A 147 0.78 -5.02 -10.78
N CYS A 148 1.59 -4.23 -10.08
CA CYS A 148 1.44 -4.04 -8.64
C CYS A 148 0.43 -2.96 -8.25
N ALA A 149 0.25 -1.92 -9.06
CA ALA A 149 -0.60 -0.79 -8.72
C ALA A 149 -1.78 -0.61 -9.69
N VAL A 150 -1.53 -0.49 -10.99
CA VAL A 150 -2.57 -0.12 -11.95
C VAL A 150 -3.62 -1.22 -12.12
N ALA A 151 -3.22 -2.47 -12.36
CA ALA A 151 -4.15 -3.58 -12.52
C ALA A 151 -4.96 -3.86 -11.24
N PRO A 152 -4.37 -3.91 -10.02
CA PRO A 152 -5.10 -3.93 -8.76
C PRO A 152 -6.10 -2.80 -8.62
N PHE A 153 -5.72 -1.56 -8.92
CA PHE A 153 -6.63 -0.42 -8.84
C PHE A 153 -7.85 -0.57 -9.76
N ILE A 154 -7.64 -1.02 -10.99
CA ILE A 154 -8.74 -1.29 -11.95
C ILE A 154 -9.70 -2.33 -11.37
N LEU A 155 -9.19 -3.43 -10.79
CA LEU A 155 -10.01 -4.47 -10.17
C LEU A 155 -10.80 -3.94 -8.96
N ILE A 156 -10.22 -3.08 -8.15
CA ILE A 156 -10.90 -2.40 -7.04
C ILE A 156 -12.03 -1.52 -7.57
N VAL A 157 -11.77 -0.69 -8.59
CA VAL A 157 -12.79 0.18 -9.21
C VAL A 157 -13.96 -0.64 -9.77
N ILE A 158 -13.68 -1.74 -10.48
CA ILE A 158 -14.72 -2.65 -10.98
C ILE A 158 -15.54 -3.22 -9.82
N SER A 159 -14.88 -3.74 -8.78
CA SER A 159 -15.55 -4.31 -7.60
C SER A 159 -16.48 -3.30 -6.94
N TYR A 160 -16.00 -2.07 -6.71
CA TYR A 160 -16.81 -1.02 -6.10
C TYR A 160 -17.92 -0.50 -7.00
N SER A 161 -17.73 -0.44 -8.31
CA SER A 161 -18.79 -0.11 -9.25
C SER A 161 -19.95 -1.11 -9.16
N LEU A 162 -19.65 -2.41 -9.10
CA LEU A 162 -20.64 -3.46 -8.93
C LEU A 162 -21.33 -3.40 -7.55
N ILE A 163 -20.59 -3.09 -6.49
CA ILE A 163 -21.12 -2.86 -5.15
C ILE A 163 -22.14 -1.71 -5.15
N VAL A 164 -21.77 -0.57 -5.73
CA VAL A 164 -22.64 0.61 -5.80
C VAL A 164 -23.94 0.27 -6.56
N ILE A 165 -23.84 -0.36 -7.73
CA ILE A 165 -25.02 -0.79 -8.50
C ILE A 165 -25.91 -1.70 -7.66
N SER A 166 -25.33 -2.63 -6.90
CA SER A 166 -26.08 -3.55 -6.03
C SER A 166 -26.75 -2.83 -4.86
N ILE A 167 -26.06 -1.89 -4.22
CA ILE A 167 -26.60 -1.07 -3.11
C ILE A 167 -27.78 -0.21 -3.60
N LEU A 168 -27.71 0.37 -4.80
CA LEU A 168 -28.78 1.17 -5.37
C LEU A 168 -30.07 0.36 -5.63
N LYS A 169 -29.95 -0.94 -5.87
CA LYS A 169 -31.09 -1.88 -6.03
C LYS A 169 -31.78 -2.22 -4.71
N ILE A 170 -31.16 -1.97 -3.56
CA ILE A 170 -31.77 -2.26 -2.23
C ILE A 170 -32.90 -1.26 -1.99
N LYS A 171 -34.14 -1.76 -1.83
CA LYS A 171 -35.34 -0.90 -1.62
C LYS A 171 -35.35 -0.25 -0.24
N SER A 172 -34.84 -0.93 0.80
CA SER A 172 -34.82 -0.42 2.19
C SER A 172 -33.71 0.60 2.41
N ILE A 173 -34.05 1.79 2.87
CA ILE A 173 -33.09 2.86 3.24
C ILE A 173 -32.11 2.35 4.32
N THR A 174 -32.64 1.65 5.34
CA THR A 174 -31.83 1.07 6.42
C THR A 174 -30.86 0.01 5.90
N GLY A 175 -31.31 -0.86 4.97
CA GLY A 175 -30.46 -1.85 4.32
C GLY A 175 -29.35 -1.21 3.49
N ARG A 176 -29.67 -0.18 2.73
CA ARG A 176 -28.71 0.60 1.93
C ARG A 176 -27.64 1.26 2.82
N LYS A 177 -28.04 1.93 3.90
CA LYS A 177 -27.13 2.53 4.87
C LYS A 177 -26.22 1.50 5.52
N LYS A 178 -26.73 0.31 5.90
CA LYS A 178 -25.94 -0.78 6.47
C LYS A 178 -24.89 -1.30 5.48
N ALA A 179 -25.26 -1.53 4.22
CA ALA A 179 -24.34 -1.99 3.18
C ALA A 179 -23.23 -0.97 2.94
N PHE A 180 -23.58 0.32 2.80
CA PHE A 180 -22.60 1.40 2.62
C PHE A 180 -21.62 1.50 3.81
N THR A 181 -22.12 1.44 5.05
CA THR A 181 -21.28 1.47 6.25
C THR A 181 -20.28 0.31 6.29
N THR A 182 -20.66 -0.86 5.74
CA THR A 182 -19.78 -2.04 5.69
C THR A 182 -18.57 -1.83 4.76
N CYS A 183 -18.73 -1.04 3.69
CA CYS A 183 -17.68 -0.79 2.70
C CYS A 183 -16.85 0.46 2.96
N SER A 184 -17.41 1.42 3.69
CA SER A 184 -16.84 2.77 3.76
C SER A 184 -15.45 2.83 4.40
N SER A 185 -15.11 1.95 5.36
CA SER A 185 -13.75 1.91 5.94
C SER A 185 -12.72 1.49 4.89
N HIS A 186 -13.00 0.40 4.17
CA HIS A 186 -12.09 -0.06 3.12
C HIS A 186 -11.98 0.96 1.99
N LEU A 187 -13.10 1.55 1.55
CA LEU A 187 -13.08 2.58 0.51
C LEU A 187 -12.27 3.82 0.95
N THR A 188 -12.37 4.22 2.22
CA THR A 188 -11.56 5.33 2.77
C THR A 188 -10.06 5.00 2.68
N VAL A 189 -9.64 3.80 3.10
CA VAL A 189 -8.24 3.36 2.99
C VAL A 189 -7.78 3.33 1.54
N VAL A 190 -8.57 2.76 0.63
CA VAL A 190 -8.26 2.74 -0.81
C VAL A 190 -8.10 4.15 -1.37
N CYS A 191 -9.00 5.08 -1.01
CA CYS A 191 -8.91 6.47 -1.49
C CYS A 191 -7.65 7.19 -0.96
N ILE A 192 -7.27 6.97 0.30
CA ILE A 192 -6.05 7.55 0.88
C ILE A 192 -4.84 6.94 0.18
N PHE A 193 -4.73 5.61 0.14
CA PHE A 193 -3.59 4.89 -0.43
C PHE A 193 -3.38 5.25 -1.91
N TYR A 194 -4.36 4.98 -2.77
CA TYR A 194 -4.21 5.27 -4.20
C TYR A 194 -4.24 6.76 -4.53
N GLY A 195 -4.94 7.57 -3.73
CA GLY A 195 -4.92 9.03 -3.90
C GLY A 195 -3.55 9.63 -3.65
N THR A 196 -2.86 9.21 -2.62
CA THR A 196 -1.48 9.65 -2.34
C THR A 196 -0.48 9.08 -3.34
N LEU A 197 -0.60 7.80 -3.71
CA LEU A 197 0.23 7.17 -4.73
C LEU A 197 0.14 7.92 -6.07
N ILE A 198 -1.08 8.17 -6.56
CA ILE A 198 -1.31 8.92 -7.79
C ILE A 198 -0.72 10.33 -7.69
N ALA A 199 -0.90 11.00 -6.55
CA ALA A 199 -0.37 12.34 -6.34
C ALA A 199 1.17 12.37 -6.42
N VAL A 200 1.87 11.40 -5.81
CA VAL A 200 3.33 11.27 -5.87
C VAL A 200 3.80 11.07 -7.31
N TYR A 201 3.20 10.14 -8.04
CA TYR A 201 3.64 9.81 -9.40
C TYR A 201 3.23 10.82 -10.49
N LEU A 202 2.19 11.64 -10.26
CA LEU A 202 1.79 12.70 -11.19
C LEU A 202 2.59 14.00 -11.05
N ILE A 203 3.25 14.20 -9.91
CA ILE A 203 4.01 15.43 -9.65
C ILE A 203 5.45 15.24 -10.12
N PRO A 204 5.95 16.10 -11.04
CA PRO A 204 7.34 16.03 -11.47
C PRO A 204 8.31 16.22 -10.29
N THR A 205 9.33 15.38 -10.22
CA THR A 205 10.33 15.39 -9.13
C THR A 205 11.37 16.48 -9.25
N LYS A 206 11.35 17.31 -10.32
CA LYS A 206 12.38 18.32 -10.60
C LYS A 206 11.94 19.74 -10.24
N GLY A 207 12.81 20.47 -9.56
CA GLY A 207 12.66 21.91 -9.28
C GLY A 207 11.92 22.24 -7.98
N GLN A 208 11.12 23.31 -7.96
CA GLN A 208 10.40 23.79 -6.76
C GLN A 208 9.37 22.80 -6.19
N LEU A 209 9.04 21.75 -6.92
CA LEU A 209 8.08 20.72 -6.51
C LEU A 209 8.73 19.58 -5.70
N ASP A 210 10.05 19.58 -5.51
CA ASP A 210 10.77 18.57 -4.71
C ASP A 210 10.28 18.50 -3.25
N ILE A 211 10.01 19.64 -2.63
CA ILE A 211 9.45 19.70 -1.27
C ILE A 211 8.05 19.07 -1.24
N LEU A 212 7.22 19.37 -2.21
CA LEU A 212 5.87 18.80 -2.30
C LEU A 212 5.93 17.28 -2.48
N ASN A 213 6.85 16.78 -3.31
CA ASN A 213 7.04 15.35 -3.51
C ASN A 213 7.47 14.66 -2.20
N LYS A 214 8.43 15.24 -1.45
CA LYS A 214 8.82 14.72 -0.13
C LYS A 214 7.67 14.71 0.88
N VAL A 215 6.83 15.75 0.90
CA VAL A 215 5.65 15.81 1.77
C VAL A 215 4.64 14.73 1.37
N LEU A 216 4.38 14.53 0.09
CA LEU A 216 3.48 13.47 -0.38
C LEU A 216 4.05 12.08 -0.09
N SER A 217 5.36 11.88 -0.27
CA SER A 217 6.05 10.65 0.11
C SER A 217 5.91 10.37 1.60
N LEU A 218 6.00 11.39 2.47
CA LEU A 218 5.74 11.26 3.90
C LEU A 218 4.29 10.83 4.19
N PHE A 219 3.34 11.36 3.43
CA PHE A 219 1.94 10.99 3.61
C PHE A 219 1.70 9.50 3.31
N TYR A 220 2.23 8.96 2.21
CA TYR A 220 1.94 7.58 1.88
C TYR A 220 2.79 6.58 2.69
N THR A 221 4.04 6.94 3.05
CA THR A 221 4.93 6.03 3.77
C THR A 221 4.72 6.01 5.29
N VAL A 222 4.22 7.11 5.86
CA VAL A 222 4.07 7.27 7.32
C VAL A 222 2.61 7.45 7.72
N MET A 223 1.90 8.39 7.10
CA MET A 223 0.53 8.71 7.50
C MET A 223 -0.45 7.61 7.15
N THR A 224 -0.32 6.97 5.98
CA THR A 224 -1.21 5.87 5.58
C THR A 224 -1.13 4.68 6.53
N PRO A 225 0.06 4.14 6.90
CA PRO A 225 0.18 3.10 7.92
C PRO A 225 -0.38 3.49 9.29
N LEU A 226 -0.25 4.74 9.69
CA LEU A 226 -0.83 5.22 10.96
C LEU A 226 -2.36 5.33 10.92
N LEU A 227 -2.92 5.70 9.78
CA LEU A 227 -4.37 5.88 9.60
C LEU A 227 -5.11 4.54 9.46
N ASN A 228 -4.50 3.51 8.88
CA ASN A 228 -5.12 2.21 8.65
C ASN A 228 -5.67 1.58 9.94
N PRO A 229 -4.89 1.40 11.03
CA PRO A 229 -5.40 0.86 12.28
C PRO A 229 -6.51 1.74 12.88
N ILE A 230 -6.39 3.05 12.79
CA ILE A 230 -7.38 4.01 13.30
C ILE A 230 -8.72 3.83 12.58
N ILE A 231 -8.72 3.81 11.24
CA ILE A 231 -9.93 3.70 10.42
C ILE A 231 -10.64 2.37 10.68
N TYR A 232 -9.90 1.26 10.76
CA TYR A 232 -10.50 -0.05 11.01
C TYR A 232 -10.94 -0.24 12.46
N THR A 233 -10.21 0.30 13.45
CA THR A 233 -10.53 0.19 14.87
C THR A 233 -11.75 1.02 15.25
N PHE A 234 -11.80 2.30 14.88
CA PHE A 234 -12.94 3.16 15.23
C PHE A 234 -14.26 2.74 14.58
N ARG A 235 -14.23 1.99 13.49
CA ARG A 235 -15.43 1.46 12.84
C ARG A 235 -15.79 0.04 13.24
N ASN A 236 -14.92 -0.64 14.02
CA ASN A 236 -15.23 -1.98 14.52
C ASN A 236 -16.25 -1.88 15.66
N LYS A 237 -17.43 -2.50 15.46
CA LYS A 237 -18.50 -2.53 16.45
C LYS A 237 -18.10 -3.25 17.75
N GLU A 238 -17.26 -4.26 17.68
CA GLU A 238 -16.77 -4.99 18.84
C GLU A 238 -15.83 -4.14 19.68
N PHE A 239 -14.95 -3.37 19.02
CA PHE A 239 -14.08 -2.41 19.69
C PHE A 239 -14.89 -1.31 20.38
N LYS A 240 -15.92 -0.75 19.73
CA LYS A 240 -16.83 0.23 20.36
C LYS A 240 -17.50 -0.34 21.60
N LYS A 241 -18.03 -1.56 21.51
CA LYS A 241 -18.67 -2.24 22.66
C LYS A 241 -17.67 -2.52 23.79
N ALA A 242 -16.44 -2.91 23.47
CA ALA A 242 -15.38 -3.11 24.46
C ALA A 242 -14.96 -1.79 25.12
N SER A 243 -14.80 -0.71 24.35
CA SER A 243 -14.49 0.63 24.86
C SER A 243 -15.59 1.21 25.73
N GLU A 244 -16.86 0.97 25.40
CA GLU A 244 -18.01 1.37 26.23
C GLU A 244 -18.04 0.63 27.57
N LYS A 245 -17.66 -0.67 27.59
CA LYS A 245 -17.55 -1.45 28.84
C LYS A 245 -16.41 -1.01 29.77
N ILE A 246 -15.35 -0.40 29.22
CA ILE A 246 -14.24 0.13 30.05
C ILE A 246 -14.60 1.49 30.64
N LYS A 247 -15.53 2.21 30.03
CA LYS A 247 -15.99 3.52 30.51
C LYS A 247 -17.14 3.45 31.52
N SER A 248 -17.78 2.30 31.66
CA SER A 248 -18.83 2.02 32.67
C SER A 248 -18.24 1.35 33.89
#